data_883ceff0b7bd8231de8cc573fb48ffc9
#
_entry.id   883ceff0b7bd8231de8cc573fb48ffc9
#
_cell.length_a   1.000
_cell.length_b   1.000
_cell.length_c   1.000
_cell.angle_alpha   90.00
_cell.angle_beta   90.00
_cell.angle_gamma   90.00
#
_symmetry.space_group_name_H-M   'P 1'
#
loop_
_entity.id
_entity.type
_entity.pdbx_description
1 polymer ?
#
loop_
_entity_poly.entity_id
_entity_poly.type
_entity_poly.pdbx_seq_one_letter_code
_entity_poly.pdbx_strand_id
1 'polypeptide(L)'
;MKKNHKLIAILSIYILLLGCENKREALGADNELIVVCADPDKDIIYDFVQSVFDDTLFTPQPEPYFKIRFVKPEGYIDLKEQAYVVVGAIGDDIHNDGVKLIKKLLPEEQYQSTLENDPILFTHDLYASNQLFLIVNAKSRDQLMASVPAKKEWLKNQYYSQFAKRQSKYIFENARRVEVEKELSEKNGWTMKIPWGWEVIKDSSDVGFFWIGKEMPFQWVSIQWEDGKTIDVVDGLDIGNTIWSYPETFYEHIRFHDYKFKMEKGYFNRIKAWKISGIWESIEEPQGGPFLSYIFYDKASDKTYHLNMLIYHPGEDKSIFMRQMDLIAKSFRVTKWV
;
A
#
# COMPACT_ATOMS: atom_id res chain seq x y z
N MET A 1 31.44 35.28 -36.65
CA MET A 1 30.40 34.30 -36.31
C MET A 1 30.90 32.90 -35.87
N LYS A 2 32.17 32.53 -35.96
CA LYS A 2 32.70 31.20 -35.57
C LYS A 2 33.02 31.01 -34.05
N LYS A 3 33.06 32.09 -33.24
CA LYS A 3 33.39 32.00 -31.82
C LYS A 3 32.22 31.58 -30.90
N ASN A 4 30.99 31.87 -31.32
CA ASN A 4 29.79 31.56 -30.49
C ASN A 4 29.36 30.09 -30.56
N HIS A 5 29.66 29.37 -31.62
CA HIS A 5 29.32 27.94 -31.75
C HIS A 5 30.14 27.03 -30.82
N LYS A 6 31.40 27.41 -30.51
CA LYS A 6 32.24 26.65 -29.57
C LYS A 6 31.78 26.84 -28.11
N LEU A 7 31.27 28.03 -27.75
CA LEU A 7 30.77 28.30 -26.42
C LEU A 7 29.46 27.55 -26.15
N ILE A 8 28.56 27.50 -27.15
CA ILE A 8 27.30 26.75 -27.07
C ILE A 8 27.55 25.25 -26.98
N ALA A 9 28.50 24.69 -27.76
CA ALA A 9 28.86 23.28 -27.67
C ALA A 9 29.47 22.89 -26.32
N ILE A 10 30.30 23.76 -25.73
CA ILE A 10 30.87 23.51 -24.39
C ILE A 10 29.80 23.61 -23.30
N LEU A 11 28.85 24.55 -23.40
CA LEU A 11 27.74 24.69 -22.48
C LEU A 11 26.77 23.49 -22.58
N SER A 12 26.52 22.97 -23.80
CA SER A 12 25.69 21.77 -24.00
C SER A 12 26.36 20.50 -23.46
N ILE A 13 27.68 20.38 -23.52
CA ILE A 13 28.44 19.27 -22.93
C ILE A 13 28.43 19.37 -21.40
N TYR A 14 28.46 20.58 -20.81
CA TYR A 14 28.36 20.78 -19.37
C TYR A 14 26.98 20.42 -18.81
N ILE A 15 25.91 20.70 -19.57
CA ILE A 15 24.52 20.30 -19.21
C ILE A 15 24.33 18.78 -19.30
N LEU A 16 25.01 18.10 -20.21
CA LEU A 16 24.99 16.64 -20.35
C LEU A 16 25.82 15.93 -19.25
N LEU A 17 26.73 16.64 -18.57
CA LEU A 17 27.51 16.12 -17.43
C LEU A 17 26.84 16.34 -16.07
N LEU A 18 25.73 17.09 -16.02
CA LEU A 18 24.80 17.05 -14.90
C LEU A 18 23.95 15.76 -15.00
N GLY A 19 24.67 14.63 -15.07
CA GLY A 19 24.07 13.31 -15.07
C GLY A 19 23.17 13.19 -13.85
N CYS A 20 21.92 12.82 -14.04
CA CYS A 20 21.11 12.22 -12.97
C CYS A 20 22.01 11.21 -12.26
N GLU A 21 22.40 11.46 -11.04
CA GLU A 21 22.96 10.43 -10.18
C GLU A 21 21.89 9.33 -10.12
N ASN A 22 22.15 8.26 -10.82
CA ASN A 22 21.23 7.13 -10.88
C ASN A 22 21.34 6.42 -9.54
N LYS A 23 20.62 6.95 -8.55
CA LYS A 23 20.60 6.38 -7.20
C LYS A 23 20.14 4.94 -7.29
N ARG A 24 20.77 4.08 -6.49
CA ARG A 24 20.33 2.68 -6.36
C ARG A 24 18.92 2.64 -5.80
N GLU A 25 18.21 1.57 -6.09
CA GLU A 25 16.89 1.29 -5.52
C GLU A 25 16.99 1.19 -4.00
N ALA A 26 16.03 1.78 -3.30
CA ALA A 26 15.99 1.71 -1.84
C ALA A 26 15.85 0.28 -1.34
N LEU A 27 16.55 -0.03 -0.27
CA LEU A 27 16.64 -1.36 0.34
C LEU A 27 15.51 -1.60 1.36
N GLY A 28 15.40 -2.83 1.84
CA GLY A 28 14.52 -3.22 2.94
C GLY A 28 13.12 -3.62 2.53
N ALA A 29 12.36 -4.04 3.53
CA ALA A 29 11.00 -4.51 3.36
C ALA A 29 10.02 -3.34 3.15
N ASP A 30 9.03 -3.54 2.28
CA ASP A 30 8.06 -2.50 1.93
C ASP A 30 6.97 -2.28 2.99
N ASN A 31 7.00 -3.03 4.07
CA ASN A 31 6.13 -2.87 5.24
C ASN A 31 6.90 -2.58 6.53
N GLU A 32 8.16 -2.16 6.45
CA GLU A 32 8.97 -1.83 7.62
C GLU A 32 9.35 -0.34 7.64
N LEU A 33 9.06 0.34 8.75
CA LEU A 33 9.51 1.71 9.03
C LEU A 33 10.75 1.65 9.92
N ILE A 34 11.88 2.14 9.43
CA ILE A 34 13.09 2.30 10.23
C ILE A 34 13.00 3.64 10.96
N VAL A 35 12.89 3.59 12.27
CA VAL A 35 12.81 4.78 13.12
C VAL A 35 14.12 4.95 13.88
N VAL A 36 14.89 5.96 13.49
CA VAL A 36 16.18 6.33 14.12
C VAL A 36 15.94 7.42 15.14
N CYS A 37 16.09 7.11 16.41
CA CYS A 37 15.97 8.08 17.48
C CYS A 37 16.78 7.66 18.72
N ALA A 38 17.07 8.60 19.61
CA ALA A 38 17.68 8.30 20.90
C ALA A 38 16.66 7.66 21.85
N ASP A 39 17.15 6.85 22.79
CA ASP A 39 16.28 6.12 23.74
C ASP A 39 15.31 7.04 24.51
N PRO A 40 15.66 8.26 24.96
CA PRO A 40 14.73 9.17 25.65
C PRO A 40 13.54 9.62 24.79
N ASP A 41 13.68 9.66 23.47
CA ASP A 41 12.65 10.16 22.55
C ASP A 41 11.73 9.04 22.02
N LYS A 42 12.13 7.79 22.24
CA LYS A 42 11.53 6.62 21.61
C LYS A 42 10.02 6.55 21.79
N ASP A 43 9.53 6.74 23.01
CA ASP A 43 8.09 6.60 23.29
C ASP A 43 7.27 7.70 22.60
N ILE A 44 7.80 8.93 22.57
CA ILE A 44 7.12 10.06 21.92
C ILE A 44 7.09 9.87 20.40
N ILE A 45 8.22 9.46 19.81
CA ILE A 45 8.30 9.17 18.38
C ILE A 45 7.44 7.95 18.01
N TYR A 46 7.37 6.93 18.87
CA TYR A 46 6.47 5.80 18.69
C TYR A 46 5.01 6.24 18.66
N ASP A 47 4.56 7.03 19.62
CA ASP A 47 3.19 7.57 19.68
C ASP A 47 2.83 8.34 18.40
N PHE A 48 3.77 9.17 17.92
CA PHE A 48 3.58 9.88 16.66
C PHE A 48 3.44 8.93 15.47
N VAL A 49 4.38 8.00 15.29
CA VAL A 49 4.37 7.04 14.17
C VAL A 49 3.11 6.18 14.21
N GLN A 50 2.72 5.68 15.40
CA GLN A 50 1.49 4.92 15.58
C GLN A 50 0.24 5.75 15.28
N SER A 51 0.21 7.02 15.67
CA SER A 51 -0.94 7.89 15.39
C SER A 51 -1.15 8.16 13.89
N VAL A 52 -0.06 8.09 13.10
CA VAL A 52 -0.11 8.25 11.65
C VAL A 52 -0.39 6.92 10.94
N PHE A 53 0.29 5.84 11.33
CA PHE A 53 0.24 4.53 10.63
C PHE A 53 -0.51 3.49 11.47
N ASP A 54 -1.74 3.81 11.84
CA ASP A 54 -2.62 3.00 12.70
C ASP A 54 -3.41 1.91 11.95
N ASP A 55 -3.27 1.81 10.63
CA ASP A 55 -4.02 0.82 9.85
C ASP A 55 -3.53 -0.60 10.13
N THR A 56 -4.49 -1.46 10.33
CA THR A 56 -4.29 -2.85 10.73
C THR A 56 -5.15 -3.77 9.89
N LEU A 57 -4.57 -4.84 9.38
CA LEU A 57 -5.33 -5.96 8.84
C LEU A 57 -5.82 -6.81 10.00
N PHE A 58 -7.12 -6.97 10.11
CA PHE A 58 -7.69 -7.88 11.09
C PHE A 58 -7.57 -9.32 10.62
N THR A 59 -6.80 -10.06 11.35
CA THR A 59 -6.69 -11.51 11.32
C THR A 59 -7.01 -12.01 12.74
N PRO A 60 -7.00 -13.31 13.06
CA PRO A 60 -7.10 -13.73 14.45
C PRO A 60 -6.10 -13.01 15.36
N GLN A 61 -4.93 -12.61 14.81
CA GLN A 61 -3.98 -11.70 15.44
C GLN A 61 -3.85 -10.45 14.56
N PRO A 62 -4.22 -9.25 15.01
CA PRO A 62 -4.14 -8.03 14.23
C PRO A 62 -2.72 -7.75 13.74
N GLU A 63 -2.56 -7.44 12.45
CA GLU A 63 -1.28 -7.18 11.80
C GLU A 63 -1.20 -5.73 11.33
N PRO A 64 -0.23 -4.92 11.79
CA PRO A 64 -0.07 -3.55 11.30
C PRO A 64 0.36 -3.54 9.83
N TYR A 65 -0.06 -2.53 9.09
CA TYR A 65 0.38 -2.33 7.71
C TYR A 65 1.85 -1.97 7.60
N PHE A 66 2.39 -1.32 8.63
CA PHE A 66 3.81 -1.04 8.75
C PHE A 66 4.33 -1.49 10.12
N LYS A 67 5.37 -2.28 10.12
CA LYS A 67 6.12 -2.69 11.32
C LYS A 67 7.16 -1.61 11.64
N ILE A 68 7.26 -1.22 12.89
CA ILE A 68 8.20 -0.20 13.34
C ILE A 68 9.44 -0.89 13.91
N ARG A 69 10.60 -0.58 13.35
CA ARG A 69 11.90 -1.00 13.87
C ARG A 69 12.71 0.20 14.34
N PHE A 70 12.95 0.26 15.65
CA PHE A 70 13.78 1.29 16.24
C PHE A 70 15.27 0.98 16.10
N VAL A 71 16.03 2.02 15.81
CA VAL A 71 17.49 1.99 15.69
C VAL A 71 18.06 3.22 16.38
N LYS A 72 19.18 3.07 17.08
CA LYS A 72 19.90 4.17 17.70
C LYS A 72 20.56 5.06 16.62
N PRO A 73 20.82 6.35 16.92
CA PRO A 73 21.42 7.28 15.96
C PRO A 73 22.74 6.81 15.35
N GLU A 74 23.54 5.99 16.07
CA GLU A 74 24.80 5.44 15.58
C GLU A 74 24.63 4.51 14.38
N GLY A 75 23.49 3.81 14.30
CA GLY A 75 23.17 2.88 13.20
C GLY A 75 22.62 3.58 11.94
N TYR A 76 22.44 4.90 11.96
CA TYR A 76 21.86 5.65 10.85
C TYR A 76 22.57 5.44 9.51
N ILE A 77 23.90 5.47 9.51
CA ILE A 77 24.71 5.42 8.29
C ILE A 77 24.44 4.13 7.49
N ASP A 78 24.26 3.01 8.18
CA ASP A 78 24.03 1.70 7.55
C ASP A 78 22.59 1.53 7.04
N LEU A 79 21.67 2.37 7.52
CA LEU A 79 20.24 2.24 7.27
C LEU A 79 19.64 3.41 6.46
N LYS A 80 20.43 4.44 6.16
CA LYS A 80 19.94 5.64 5.46
C LYS A 80 19.38 5.36 4.05
N GLU A 81 19.72 4.25 3.43
CA GLU A 81 19.25 3.84 2.10
C GLU A 81 18.01 2.91 2.15
N GLN A 82 17.43 2.67 3.33
CA GLN A 82 16.19 1.90 3.45
C GLN A 82 15.00 2.65 2.83
N ALA A 83 13.99 1.89 2.42
CA ALA A 83 12.81 2.43 1.70
C ALA A 83 12.03 3.46 2.52
N TYR A 84 11.91 3.24 3.82
CA TYR A 84 11.17 4.11 4.73
C TYR A 84 12.01 4.40 5.96
N VAL A 85 12.56 5.61 6.02
CA VAL A 85 13.39 6.09 7.14
C VAL A 85 12.73 7.26 7.83
N VAL A 86 12.60 7.18 9.13
CA VAL A 86 12.15 8.25 10.01
C VAL A 86 13.30 8.57 10.97
N VAL A 87 13.77 9.81 11.00
CA VAL A 87 14.77 10.28 11.98
C VAL A 87 14.06 11.20 12.94
N GLY A 88 14.07 10.87 14.24
CA GLY A 88 13.31 11.58 15.25
C GLY A 88 14.16 12.11 16.42
N ALA A 89 13.85 13.33 16.89
CA ALA A 89 14.33 13.88 18.15
C ALA A 89 13.33 14.86 18.77
N ILE A 90 13.36 14.97 20.09
CA ILE A 90 12.50 15.89 20.86
C ILE A 90 13.38 16.80 21.73
N GLY A 91 13.08 18.08 21.68
CA GLY A 91 13.86 19.11 22.39
C GLY A 91 15.12 19.56 21.65
N ASP A 92 16.00 20.25 22.36
CA ASP A 92 17.27 20.77 21.83
C ASP A 92 18.46 20.47 22.77
N ASP A 93 18.39 19.32 23.46
CA ASP A 93 19.48 18.87 24.32
C ASP A 93 20.68 18.42 23.47
N ILE A 94 21.78 19.14 23.60
CA ILE A 94 23.06 18.86 22.90
C ILE A 94 23.68 17.51 23.27
N HIS A 95 23.26 16.89 24.36
CA HIS A 95 23.73 15.56 24.78
C HIS A 95 22.89 14.44 24.14
N ASN A 96 21.71 14.74 23.61
CA ASN A 96 20.85 13.79 22.90
C ASN A 96 21.44 13.46 21.52
N ASP A 97 21.74 12.21 21.26
CA ASP A 97 22.35 11.75 20.00
C ASP A 97 21.40 11.88 18.80
N GLY A 98 20.08 11.81 19.01
CA GLY A 98 19.07 12.12 17.99
C GLY A 98 19.13 13.59 17.56
N VAL A 99 19.20 14.51 18.51
CA VAL A 99 19.39 15.95 18.26
C VAL A 99 20.70 16.22 17.50
N LYS A 100 21.81 15.60 17.94
CA LYS A 100 23.10 15.71 17.24
C LYS A 100 23.03 15.21 15.79
N LEU A 101 22.30 14.12 15.57
CA LEU A 101 22.11 13.58 14.22
C LEU A 101 21.32 14.55 13.35
N ILE A 102 20.17 15.06 13.83
CA ILE A 102 19.34 15.99 13.06
C ILE A 102 20.09 17.29 12.75
N LYS A 103 20.87 17.84 13.71
CA LYS A 103 21.74 19.01 13.47
C LYS A 103 22.82 18.76 12.40
N LYS A 104 23.24 17.52 12.17
CA LYS A 104 24.14 17.16 11.05
C LYS A 104 23.40 17.03 9.72
N LEU A 105 22.12 16.69 9.75
CA LEU A 105 21.31 16.46 8.55
C LEU A 105 20.68 17.76 8.01
N LEU A 106 20.39 18.73 8.88
CA LEU A 106 19.70 19.96 8.53
C LEU A 106 20.63 21.17 8.65
N PRO A 107 20.52 22.15 7.72
CA PRO A 107 21.02 23.48 7.96
C PRO A 107 20.40 24.10 9.23
N GLU A 108 21.15 24.95 9.93
CA GLU A 108 20.72 25.56 11.20
C GLU A 108 19.35 26.25 11.10
N GLU A 109 19.11 27.01 10.03
CA GLU A 109 17.82 27.67 9.79
C GLU A 109 16.65 26.69 9.71
N GLN A 110 16.83 25.55 9.01
CA GLN A 110 15.81 24.52 8.92
C GLN A 110 15.62 23.81 10.26
N TYR A 111 16.70 23.51 10.97
CA TYR A 111 16.65 22.93 12.30
C TYR A 111 15.82 23.80 13.25
N GLN A 112 16.09 25.08 13.33
CA GLN A 112 15.34 26.02 14.17
C GLN A 112 13.89 26.15 13.73
N SER A 113 13.63 26.19 12.43
CA SER A 113 12.27 26.22 11.90
C SER A 113 11.43 25.00 12.32
N THR A 114 12.03 23.82 12.48
CA THR A 114 11.29 22.63 12.97
C THR A 114 10.90 22.74 14.43
N LEU A 115 11.70 23.39 15.25
CA LEU A 115 11.39 23.62 16.66
C LEU A 115 10.34 24.72 16.88
N GLU A 116 10.27 25.70 15.98
CA GLU A 116 9.38 26.86 16.12
C GLU A 116 8.07 26.73 15.35
N ASN A 117 8.09 26.04 14.21
CA ASN A 117 6.97 25.99 13.26
C ASN A 117 6.48 24.56 13.01
N ASP A 118 6.92 23.94 11.90
CA ASP A 118 6.48 22.61 11.48
C ASP A 118 7.52 21.54 11.87
N PRO A 119 7.21 20.66 12.81
CA PRO A 119 8.16 19.66 13.30
C PRO A 119 8.45 18.54 12.29
N ILE A 120 7.88 18.59 11.09
CA ILE A 120 7.93 17.49 10.12
C ILE A 120 8.53 17.97 8.80
N LEU A 121 9.65 17.37 8.41
CA LEU A 121 10.24 17.52 7.09
C LEU A 121 10.21 16.20 6.36
N PHE A 122 9.72 16.22 5.14
CA PHE A 122 9.54 15.04 4.32
C PHE A 122 10.19 15.21 2.95
N THR A 123 10.87 14.18 2.48
CA THR A 123 11.49 14.18 1.16
C THR A 123 11.46 12.79 0.52
N HIS A 124 11.47 12.78 -0.82
CA HIS A 124 11.65 11.58 -1.62
C HIS A 124 13.10 11.44 -2.08
N ASP A 125 13.52 10.21 -2.25
CA ASP A 125 14.75 9.84 -2.96
C ASP A 125 16.01 10.57 -2.44
N LEU A 126 16.13 10.75 -1.11
CA LEU A 126 17.27 11.46 -0.54
C LEU A 126 18.58 10.72 -0.78
N TYR A 127 18.65 9.43 -0.45
CA TYR A 127 19.84 8.58 -0.58
C TYR A 127 19.67 7.47 -1.60
N ALA A 128 18.43 7.02 -1.84
CA ALA A 128 18.12 5.93 -2.75
C ALA A 128 16.85 6.24 -3.55
N SER A 129 16.71 5.67 -4.74
CA SER A 129 15.50 5.78 -5.56
C SER A 129 14.33 5.04 -4.89
N ASN A 130 13.14 5.60 -5.00
CA ASN A 130 11.94 5.04 -4.36
C ASN A 130 12.03 4.95 -2.83
N GLN A 131 12.68 5.93 -2.22
CA GLN A 131 12.79 6.12 -0.78
C GLN A 131 11.84 7.20 -0.29
N LEU A 132 11.26 7.02 0.88
CA LEU A 132 10.65 8.07 1.68
C LEU A 132 11.51 8.35 2.91
N PHE A 133 11.84 9.60 3.11
CA PHE A 133 12.66 10.06 4.22
C PHE A 133 11.92 11.13 5.01
N LEU A 134 11.72 10.88 6.30
CA LEU A 134 10.98 11.76 7.21
C LEU A 134 11.90 12.19 8.36
N ILE A 135 11.99 13.49 8.61
CA ILE A 135 12.57 14.03 9.83
C ILE A 135 11.44 14.54 10.72
N VAL A 136 11.46 14.11 11.96
CA VAL A 136 10.55 14.52 13.02
C VAL A 136 11.40 15.21 14.10
N ASN A 137 11.38 16.53 14.13
CA ASN A 137 12.15 17.31 15.08
C ASN A 137 11.24 18.34 15.75
N ALA A 138 10.87 18.10 16.98
CA ALA A 138 9.92 18.92 17.72
C ALA A 138 10.50 19.44 19.01
N LYS A 139 10.10 20.63 19.42
CA LYS A 139 10.47 21.21 20.72
C LYS A 139 9.91 20.40 21.89
N SER A 140 8.73 19.80 21.71
CA SER A 140 8.06 19.02 22.75
C SER A 140 7.11 17.98 22.13
N ARG A 141 6.67 17.01 22.97
CA ARG A 141 5.62 16.07 22.63
C ARG A 141 4.34 16.76 22.15
N ASP A 142 3.94 17.83 22.86
CA ASP A 142 2.68 18.54 22.56
C ASP A 142 2.72 19.19 21.18
N GLN A 143 3.84 19.85 20.81
CA GLN A 143 4.01 20.40 19.47
C GLN A 143 3.90 19.29 18.40
N LEU A 144 4.58 18.17 18.60
CA LEU A 144 4.58 17.08 17.65
C LEU A 144 3.16 16.51 17.47
N MET A 145 2.48 16.19 18.56
CA MET A 145 1.14 15.60 18.51
C MET A 145 0.08 16.57 17.97
N ALA A 146 0.25 17.88 18.20
CA ALA A 146 -0.63 18.90 17.60
C ALA A 146 -0.51 18.98 16.06
N SER A 147 0.59 18.52 15.48
CA SER A 147 0.77 18.49 14.03
C SER A 147 0.05 17.30 13.34
N VAL A 148 -0.25 16.24 14.09
CA VAL A 148 -0.79 14.98 13.55
C VAL A 148 -2.10 15.18 12.76
N PRO A 149 -3.14 15.89 13.26
CA PRO A 149 -4.41 16.01 12.54
C PRO A 149 -4.26 16.61 11.13
N ALA A 150 -3.34 17.55 10.97
CA ALA A 150 -3.09 18.20 9.68
C ALA A 150 -2.24 17.35 8.71
N LYS A 151 -1.42 16.44 9.23
CA LYS A 151 -0.43 15.70 8.45
C LYS A 151 -0.76 14.23 8.22
N LYS A 152 -1.56 13.62 9.09
CA LYS A 152 -1.84 12.17 9.11
C LYS A 152 -2.23 11.63 7.74
N GLU A 153 -3.31 12.13 7.17
CA GLU A 153 -3.84 11.60 5.89
C GLU A 153 -2.87 11.82 4.73
N TRP A 154 -2.19 12.96 4.71
CA TRP A 154 -1.19 13.23 3.69
C TRP A 154 0.01 12.28 3.80
N LEU A 155 0.57 12.09 4.99
CA LEU A 155 1.67 11.13 5.23
C LEU A 155 1.24 9.70 4.88
N LYS A 156 0.09 9.24 5.37
CA LYS A 156 -0.44 7.92 5.00
C LYS A 156 -0.48 7.72 3.49
N ASN A 157 -1.02 8.70 2.76
CA ASN A 157 -1.12 8.63 1.31
C ASN A 157 0.26 8.57 0.62
N GLN A 158 1.29 9.29 1.13
CA GLN A 158 2.65 9.19 0.59
C GLN A 158 3.19 7.75 0.74
N TYR A 159 3.09 7.18 1.96
CA TYR A 159 3.61 5.86 2.24
C TYR A 159 2.83 4.75 1.52
N TYR A 160 1.51 4.86 1.42
CA TYR A 160 0.70 3.89 0.69
C TYR A 160 0.94 3.95 -0.81
N SER A 161 1.10 5.14 -1.36
CA SER A 161 1.43 5.32 -2.79
C SER A 161 2.81 4.75 -3.10
N GLN A 162 3.77 4.96 -2.22
CA GLN A 162 5.11 4.41 -2.37
C GLN A 162 5.12 2.88 -2.25
N PHE A 163 4.40 2.32 -1.27
CA PHE A 163 4.19 0.88 -1.17
C PHE A 163 3.57 0.32 -2.45
N ALA A 164 2.49 0.93 -2.93
CA ALA A 164 1.81 0.50 -4.15
C ALA A 164 2.73 0.54 -5.37
N LYS A 165 3.55 1.60 -5.50
CA LYS A 165 4.54 1.75 -6.58
C LYS A 165 5.58 0.63 -6.54
N ARG A 166 6.22 0.40 -5.38
CA ARG A 166 7.26 -0.62 -5.22
C ARG A 166 6.70 -2.03 -5.39
N GLN A 167 5.56 -2.32 -4.79
CA GLN A 167 4.91 -3.63 -4.91
C GLN A 167 4.36 -3.88 -6.31
N SER A 168 3.81 -2.88 -7.00
CA SER A 168 3.40 -3.02 -8.41
C SER A 168 4.58 -3.35 -9.32
N LYS A 169 5.74 -2.75 -9.06
CA LYS A 169 6.97 -3.10 -9.74
C LYS A 169 7.35 -4.56 -9.48
N TYR A 170 7.38 -4.96 -8.23
CA TYR A 170 7.73 -6.33 -7.82
C TYR A 170 6.81 -7.40 -8.44
N ILE A 171 5.47 -7.17 -8.42
CA ILE A 171 4.49 -8.17 -8.87
C ILE A 171 4.21 -8.16 -10.37
N PHE A 172 4.41 -7.04 -11.10
CA PHE A 172 4.00 -6.91 -12.49
C PHE A 172 5.14 -6.70 -13.51
N GLU A 173 6.33 -6.27 -13.09
CA GLU A 173 7.46 -6.06 -14.03
C GLU A 173 8.13 -7.38 -14.46
N ASN A 174 8.01 -8.43 -13.66
CA ASN A 174 8.40 -9.78 -14.07
C ASN A 174 7.37 -10.37 -15.04
N ALA A 175 7.54 -11.62 -15.41
CA ALA A 175 6.62 -12.30 -16.31
C ALA A 175 5.16 -12.26 -15.77
N ARG A 176 4.19 -12.06 -16.66
CA ARG A 176 2.74 -12.11 -16.40
C ARG A 176 2.09 -13.17 -17.27
N ARG A 177 0.88 -13.58 -16.90
CA ARG A 177 0.06 -14.50 -17.68
C ARG A 177 -0.72 -13.75 -18.78
N VAL A 178 0.00 -13.11 -19.70
CA VAL A 178 -0.57 -12.19 -20.72
C VAL A 178 -1.58 -12.88 -21.61
N GLU A 179 -1.43 -14.17 -21.88
CA GLU A 179 -2.38 -14.98 -22.68
C GLU A 179 -3.72 -15.09 -21.95
N VAL A 180 -3.70 -15.37 -20.63
CA VAL A 180 -4.92 -15.44 -19.81
C VAL A 180 -5.56 -14.06 -19.71
N GLU A 181 -4.78 -13.00 -19.52
CA GLU A 181 -5.28 -11.61 -19.49
C GLU A 181 -6.01 -11.25 -20.79
N LYS A 182 -5.47 -11.68 -21.93
CA LYS A 182 -6.07 -11.48 -23.26
C LYS A 182 -7.35 -12.28 -23.44
N GLU A 183 -7.32 -13.56 -23.06
CA GLU A 183 -8.50 -14.44 -23.12
C GLU A 183 -9.67 -13.87 -22.30
N LEU A 184 -9.41 -13.40 -21.08
CA LEU A 184 -10.42 -12.75 -20.24
C LEU A 184 -11.02 -11.50 -20.92
N SER A 185 -10.16 -10.68 -21.55
CA SER A 185 -10.62 -9.51 -22.29
C SER A 185 -11.53 -9.87 -23.48
N GLU A 186 -11.15 -10.89 -24.24
CA GLU A 186 -11.89 -11.32 -25.43
C GLU A 186 -13.20 -12.02 -25.11
N LYS A 187 -13.17 -12.93 -24.11
CA LYS A 187 -14.30 -13.76 -23.70
C LYS A 187 -15.29 -13.01 -22.81
N ASN A 188 -14.79 -12.32 -21.79
CA ASN A 188 -15.61 -11.79 -20.71
C ASN A 188 -15.80 -10.26 -20.77
N GLY A 189 -15.04 -9.54 -21.62
CA GLY A 189 -15.13 -8.09 -21.76
C GLY A 189 -14.47 -7.31 -20.63
N TRP A 190 -13.65 -7.97 -19.82
CA TRP A 190 -12.82 -7.35 -18.78
C TRP A 190 -11.48 -8.06 -18.69
N THR A 191 -10.48 -7.42 -18.10
CA THR A 191 -9.16 -7.98 -17.84
C THR A 191 -8.58 -7.46 -16.54
N MET A 192 -7.58 -8.16 -16.02
CA MET A 192 -6.70 -7.67 -14.94
C MET A 192 -5.30 -8.24 -15.13
N LYS A 193 -4.30 -7.60 -14.53
CA LYS A 193 -2.92 -8.11 -14.57
C LYS A 193 -2.79 -9.36 -13.69
N ILE A 194 -2.31 -10.45 -14.26
CA ILE A 194 -2.11 -11.72 -13.58
C ILE A 194 -0.60 -11.98 -13.46
N PRO A 195 -0.02 -11.93 -12.25
CA PRO A 195 1.40 -12.17 -12.06
C PRO A 195 1.79 -13.60 -12.42
N TRP A 196 3.05 -13.80 -12.76
CA TRP A 196 3.60 -15.14 -12.95
C TRP A 196 3.46 -15.99 -11.67
N GLY A 197 3.20 -17.28 -11.83
CA GLY A 197 2.98 -18.22 -10.71
C GLY A 197 1.57 -18.18 -10.13
N TRP A 198 0.67 -17.32 -10.69
CA TRP A 198 -0.76 -17.43 -10.43
C TRP A 198 -1.43 -18.34 -11.45
N GLU A 199 -2.34 -19.18 -10.99
CA GLU A 199 -3.04 -20.18 -11.81
C GLU A 199 -4.54 -19.95 -11.81
N VAL A 200 -5.19 -20.36 -12.89
CA VAL A 200 -6.65 -20.41 -12.97
C VAL A 200 -7.12 -21.60 -12.16
N ILE A 201 -7.87 -21.34 -11.09
CA ILE A 201 -8.46 -22.37 -10.23
C ILE A 201 -9.80 -22.81 -10.81
N LYS A 202 -10.64 -21.84 -11.21
CA LYS A 202 -11.98 -22.11 -11.78
C LYS A 202 -12.31 -21.05 -12.82
N ASP A 203 -12.70 -21.46 -14.01
CA ASP A 203 -13.32 -20.62 -15.03
C ASP A 203 -14.74 -21.12 -15.27
N SER A 204 -15.70 -20.42 -14.72
CA SER A 204 -17.13 -20.60 -14.93
C SER A 204 -17.72 -19.33 -15.54
N SER A 205 -17.11 -18.84 -16.61
CA SER A 205 -17.51 -17.60 -17.28
C SER A 205 -18.92 -17.65 -17.85
N ASP A 206 -19.47 -18.85 -18.08
CA ASP A 206 -20.86 -19.09 -18.47
C ASP A 206 -21.88 -18.65 -17.41
N VAL A 207 -21.50 -18.71 -16.15
CA VAL A 207 -22.30 -18.22 -15.01
C VAL A 207 -21.73 -16.93 -14.38
N GLY A 208 -20.79 -16.28 -15.07
CA GLY A 208 -20.20 -15.01 -14.61
C GLY A 208 -19.24 -15.14 -13.44
N PHE A 209 -18.42 -16.20 -13.39
CA PHE A 209 -17.46 -16.40 -12.31
C PHE A 209 -16.08 -16.82 -12.82
N PHE A 210 -15.03 -16.22 -12.24
CA PHE A 210 -13.64 -16.55 -12.54
C PHE A 210 -12.81 -16.49 -11.26
N TRP A 211 -11.89 -17.44 -11.06
CA TRP A 211 -11.10 -17.58 -9.86
C TRP A 211 -9.65 -17.96 -10.20
N ILE A 212 -8.73 -17.15 -9.71
CA ILE A 212 -7.28 -17.39 -9.80
C ILE A 212 -6.67 -17.45 -8.40
N GLY A 213 -5.55 -18.11 -8.30
CA GLY A 213 -4.84 -18.21 -7.04
C GLY A 213 -3.38 -18.59 -7.19
N LYS A 214 -2.73 -18.55 -6.05
CA LYS A 214 -1.34 -18.96 -5.87
C LYS A 214 -1.26 -19.73 -4.55
N GLU A 215 -0.51 -20.82 -4.57
CA GLU A 215 -0.17 -21.55 -3.35
C GLU A 215 1.08 -21.00 -2.68
N MET A 216 1.19 -21.19 -1.37
CA MET A 216 2.32 -20.88 -0.51
C MET A 216 2.76 -19.39 -0.53
N PRO A 217 2.04 -18.49 0.15
CA PRO A 217 0.78 -18.74 0.85
C PRO A 217 -0.39 -18.88 -0.11
N PHE A 218 -1.48 -19.50 0.34
CA PHE A 218 -2.70 -19.54 -0.45
C PHE A 218 -3.28 -18.13 -0.57
N GLN A 219 -3.24 -17.60 -1.75
CA GLN A 219 -3.77 -16.30 -2.14
C GLN A 219 -4.78 -16.51 -3.25
N TRP A 220 -6.00 -16.03 -3.06
CA TRP A 220 -7.09 -16.22 -4.00
C TRP A 220 -7.72 -14.90 -4.38
N VAL A 221 -7.93 -14.69 -5.66
CA VAL A 221 -8.68 -13.57 -6.22
C VAL A 221 -9.75 -14.12 -7.12
N SER A 222 -11.00 -13.82 -6.84
CA SER A 222 -12.13 -14.17 -7.69
C SER A 222 -12.87 -12.92 -8.17
N ILE A 223 -13.47 -13.03 -9.34
CA ILE A 223 -14.33 -12.03 -9.95
C ILE A 223 -15.64 -12.71 -10.31
N GLN A 224 -16.73 -12.18 -9.78
CA GLN A 224 -18.09 -12.52 -10.21
C GLN A 224 -18.67 -11.30 -10.91
N TRP A 225 -19.45 -11.54 -11.96
CA TRP A 225 -20.16 -10.49 -12.68
C TRP A 225 -21.52 -10.94 -13.12
N GLU A 226 -22.45 -10.00 -13.19
CA GLU A 226 -23.80 -10.21 -13.66
C GLU A 226 -24.29 -9.00 -14.44
N ASP A 227 -25.22 -9.20 -15.35
CA ASP A 227 -25.76 -8.15 -16.19
C ASP A 227 -26.63 -7.19 -15.37
N GLY A 228 -26.53 -5.90 -15.69
CA GLY A 228 -27.33 -4.85 -15.08
C GLY A 228 -26.82 -4.39 -13.70
N LYS A 229 -27.58 -3.45 -13.14
CA LYS A 229 -27.35 -2.88 -11.79
C LYS A 229 -28.10 -3.71 -10.76
N THR A 230 -27.43 -4.66 -10.12
CA THR A 230 -28.01 -5.55 -9.10
C THR A 230 -27.80 -5.05 -7.68
N ILE A 231 -26.98 -3.99 -7.49
CA ILE A 231 -26.72 -3.39 -6.20
C ILE A 231 -26.98 -1.91 -6.18
N ASP A 232 -27.35 -1.38 -5.04
CA ASP A 232 -27.37 0.06 -4.79
C ASP A 232 -26.37 0.47 -3.70
N VAL A 233 -25.34 1.22 -4.08
CA VAL A 233 -24.33 1.75 -3.15
C VAL A 233 -24.92 2.78 -2.18
N VAL A 234 -26.13 3.30 -2.45
CA VAL A 234 -26.80 4.29 -1.60
C VAL A 234 -27.43 3.63 -0.38
N ASP A 235 -28.18 2.57 -0.54
CA ASP A 235 -29.02 1.99 0.52
C ASP A 235 -28.43 0.78 1.20
N GLY A 236 -27.58 -0.02 0.53
CA GLY A 236 -26.85 -1.14 1.12
C GLY A 236 -27.70 -2.38 1.46
N LEU A 237 -29.01 -2.32 1.28
CA LEU A 237 -29.93 -3.39 1.69
C LEU A 237 -29.72 -4.69 0.91
N ASP A 238 -29.45 -4.61 -0.39
CA ASP A 238 -29.30 -5.80 -1.24
C ASP A 238 -27.91 -6.46 -1.08
N ILE A 239 -26.89 -5.70 -0.69
CA ILE A 239 -25.52 -6.20 -0.52
C ILE A 239 -25.40 -7.15 0.68
N GLY A 240 -26.15 -6.92 1.75
CA GLY A 240 -26.08 -7.75 2.95
C GLY A 240 -26.31 -9.22 2.65
N ASN A 241 -27.33 -9.55 1.89
CA ASN A 241 -27.62 -10.92 1.49
C ASN A 241 -26.58 -11.47 0.49
N THR A 242 -26.22 -10.67 -0.51
CA THR A 242 -25.26 -11.06 -1.54
C THR A 242 -23.89 -11.42 -0.96
N ILE A 243 -23.39 -10.64 0.00
CA ILE A 243 -22.06 -10.91 0.58
C ILE A 243 -22.02 -12.17 1.41
N TRP A 244 -23.09 -12.49 2.17
CA TRP A 244 -23.12 -13.68 3.00
C TRP A 244 -23.32 -14.97 2.21
N SER A 245 -24.08 -14.94 1.13
CA SER A 245 -24.27 -16.09 0.23
C SER A 245 -23.12 -16.34 -0.73
N TYR A 246 -22.26 -15.34 -0.96
CA TYR A 246 -21.18 -15.42 -1.94
C TYR A 246 -20.21 -16.59 -1.71
N PRO A 247 -19.64 -16.81 -0.50
CA PRO A 247 -18.73 -17.93 -0.30
C PRO A 247 -19.39 -19.29 -0.53
N GLU A 248 -20.61 -19.46 -0.05
CA GLU A 248 -21.36 -20.70 -0.18
C GLU A 248 -21.68 -21.03 -1.66
N THR A 249 -21.96 -19.99 -2.46
CA THR A 249 -22.26 -20.13 -3.88
C THR A 249 -21.03 -20.49 -4.71
N PHE A 250 -19.86 -19.92 -4.41
CA PHE A 250 -18.70 -19.97 -5.32
C PHE A 250 -17.54 -20.81 -4.79
N TYR A 251 -17.38 -20.94 -3.47
CA TYR A 251 -16.25 -21.65 -2.85
C TYR A 251 -16.65 -22.97 -2.15
N GLU A 252 -17.95 -23.18 -1.91
CA GLU A 252 -18.57 -24.40 -1.35
C GLU A 252 -18.25 -24.68 0.13
N HIS A 253 -16.97 -24.68 0.53
CA HIS A 253 -16.51 -25.06 1.89
C HIS A 253 -16.07 -23.88 2.75
N ILE A 254 -16.42 -22.66 2.37
CA ILE A 254 -15.99 -21.43 3.05
C ILE A 254 -17.22 -20.60 3.41
N ARG A 255 -17.18 -19.96 4.58
CA ARG A 255 -18.13 -18.90 4.95
C ARG A 255 -17.42 -17.66 5.46
N PHE A 256 -18.09 -16.52 5.37
CA PHE A 256 -17.63 -15.30 6.03
C PHE A 256 -18.13 -15.27 7.46
N HIS A 257 -17.30 -14.73 8.37
CA HIS A 257 -17.62 -14.61 9.77
C HIS A 257 -18.00 -13.17 10.11
N ASP A 258 -18.94 -12.96 11.03
CA ASP A 258 -19.40 -11.63 11.46
C ASP A 258 -18.38 -10.88 12.32
N TYR A 259 -17.42 -11.61 12.91
CA TYR A 259 -16.36 -11.02 13.71
C TYR A 259 -15.48 -10.07 12.87
N LYS A 260 -15.41 -8.80 13.31
CA LYS A 260 -14.65 -7.75 12.59
C LYS A 260 -15.10 -7.52 11.15
N PHE A 261 -16.31 -7.94 10.81
CA PHE A 261 -16.90 -7.63 9.52
C PHE A 261 -17.12 -6.11 9.40
N LYS A 262 -16.65 -5.54 8.29
CA LYS A 262 -16.75 -4.11 8.02
C LYS A 262 -17.20 -3.91 6.59
N MET A 263 -18.21 -3.08 6.41
CA MET A 263 -18.73 -2.69 5.10
C MET A 263 -18.75 -1.17 5.01
N GLU A 264 -18.01 -0.62 4.04
CA GLU A 264 -17.81 0.81 3.87
C GLU A 264 -18.13 1.24 2.46
N LYS A 265 -18.74 2.41 2.32
CA LYS A 265 -18.88 3.09 1.02
C LYS A 265 -17.53 3.69 0.63
N GLY A 266 -17.09 3.44 -0.59
CA GLY A 266 -15.82 3.93 -1.08
C GLY A 266 -15.75 3.95 -2.60
N TYR A 267 -14.56 3.75 -3.12
CA TYR A 267 -14.31 3.73 -4.56
C TYR A 267 -13.43 2.54 -4.93
N PHE A 268 -13.76 1.93 -6.04
CA PHE A 268 -12.90 1.03 -6.77
C PHE A 268 -12.53 1.69 -8.11
N ASN A 269 -11.25 2.03 -8.29
CA ASN A 269 -10.76 2.68 -9.52
C ASN A 269 -11.64 3.86 -10.01
N ARG A 270 -12.13 4.76 -9.14
CA ARG A 270 -13.02 5.88 -9.39
C ARG A 270 -14.51 5.54 -9.54
N ILE A 271 -14.89 4.27 -9.53
CA ILE A 271 -16.28 3.85 -9.50
C ILE A 271 -16.73 3.75 -8.04
N LYS A 272 -17.92 4.26 -7.71
CA LYS A 272 -18.50 4.07 -6.37
C LYS A 272 -18.68 2.59 -6.10
N ALA A 273 -18.18 2.14 -4.95
CA ALA A 273 -18.14 0.74 -4.59
C ALA A 273 -18.42 0.53 -3.11
N TRP A 274 -18.90 -0.64 -2.77
CA TRP A 274 -18.75 -1.17 -1.43
C TRP A 274 -17.37 -1.79 -1.27
N LYS A 275 -16.68 -1.42 -0.20
CA LYS A 275 -15.48 -2.09 0.27
C LYS A 275 -15.83 -2.88 1.51
N ILE A 276 -15.62 -4.17 1.48
CA ILE A 276 -16.02 -5.10 2.53
C ILE A 276 -14.80 -5.88 2.98
N SER A 277 -14.60 -5.98 4.27
CA SER A 277 -13.49 -6.72 4.85
C SER A 277 -13.94 -7.49 6.09
N GLY A 278 -13.28 -8.58 6.38
CA GLY A 278 -13.60 -9.43 7.52
C GLY A 278 -12.74 -10.67 7.55
N ILE A 279 -13.25 -11.70 8.19
CA ILE A 279 -12.62 -13.02 8.31
C ILE A 279 -13.47 -14.04 7.59
N TRP A 280 -12.82 -14.90 6.81
CA TRP A 280 -13.40 -16.11 6.30
C TRP A 280 -12.94 -17.32 7.13
N GLU A 281 -13.76 -18.36 7.18
CA GLU A 281 -13.40 -19.62 7.80
C GLU A 281 -13.87 -20.81 6.95
N SER A 282 -13.16 -21.92 7.03
CA SER A 282 -13.61 -23.19 6.46
C SER A 282 -14.70 -23.79 7.32
N ILE A 283 -15.67 -24.44 6.67
CA ILE A 283 -16.77 -25.14 7.34
C ILE A 283 -16.29 -26.48 7.91
N GLU A 284 -15.33 -27.11 7.26
CA GLU A 284 -14.88 -28.47 7.54
C GLU A 284 -13.57 -28.56 8.33
N GLU A 285 -12.67 -27.60 8.11
CA GLU A 285 -11.32 -27.62 8.68
C GLU A 285 -11.06 -26.37 9.52
N PRO A 286 -10.14 -26.42 10.51
CA PRO A 286 -9.79 -25.26 11.31
C PRO A 286 -8.89 -24.29 10.52
N GLN A 287 -9.37 -23.78 9.42
CA GLN A 287 -8.71 -22.85 8.52
C GLN A 287 -9.52 -21.56 8.42
N GLY A 288 -8.82 -20.46 8.25
CA GLY A 288 -9.44 -19.16 8.09
C GLY A 288 -8.40 -18.07 7.88
N GLY A 289 -8.87 -16.88 7.54
CA GLY A 289 -8.01 -15.75 7.31
C GLY A 289 -8.78 -14.48 6.96
N PRO A 290 -8.10 -13.39 6.69
CA PRO A 290 -8.76 -12.17 6.26
C PRO A 290 -9.26 -12.29 4.82
N PHE A 291 -10.33 -11.53 4.54
CA PHE A 291 -10.79 -11.27 3.18
C PHE A 291 -10.99 -9.78 2.93
N LEU A 292 -10.96 -9.40 1.67
CA LEU A 292 -11.28 -8.08 1.18
C LEU A 292 -12.11 -8.19 -0.10
N SER A 293 -13.23 -7.47 -0.16
CA SER A 293 -14.10 -7.45 -1.33
C SER A 293 -14.38 -6.05 -1.81
N TYR A 294 -14.60 -5.93 -3.13
CA TYR A 294 -15.18 -4.75 -3.75
C TYR A 294 -16.39 -5.14 -4.57
N ILE A 295 -17.52 -4.46 -4.36
CA ILE A 295 -18.73 -4.65 -5.16
C ILE A 295 -19.11 -3.30 -5.77
N PHE A 296 -19.25 -3.26 -7.10
CA PHE A 296 -19.56 -2.03 -7.83
C PHE A 296 -20.30 -2.31 -9.13
N TYR A 297 -21.09 -1.33 -9.55
CA TYR A 297 -21.73 -1.33 -10.86
C TYR A 297 -20.93 -0.48 -11.83
N ASP A 298 -20.52 -1.06 -12.95
CA ASP A 298 -19.89 -0.35 -14.05
C ASP A 298 -20.92 -0.02 -15.14
N LYS A 299 -21.24 1.27 -15.25
CA LYS A 299 -22.24 1.76 -16.21
C LYS A 299 -21.84 1.52 -17.67
N ALA A 300 -20.53 1.46 -17.95
CA ALA A 300 -20.07 1.36 -19.33
C ALA A 300 -20.25 -0.05 -19.92
N SER A 301 -20.17 -1.07 -19.10
CA SER A 301 -20.45 -2.47 -19.47
C SER A 301 -21.85 -2.94 -19.08
N ASP A 302 -22.62 -2.11 -18.40
CA ASP A 302 -23.91 -2.45 -17.78
C ASP A 302 -23.83 -3.73 -16.94
N LYS A 303 -22.80 -3.82 -16.10
CA LYS A 303 -22.57 -5.01 -15.25
C LYS A 303 -22.26 -4.61 -13.82
N THR A 304 -22.73 -5.46 -12.89
CA THR A 304 -22.28 -5.44 -11.50
C THR A 304 -21.13 -6.43 -11.34
N TYR A 305 -20.06 -5.98 -10.68
CA TYR A 305 -18.87 -6.80 -10.42
C TYR A 305 -18.66 -6.96 -8.92
N HIS A 306 -18.29 -8.18 -8.51
CA HIS A 306 -17.80 -8.49 -7.17
C HIS A 306 -16.41 -9.09 -7.28
N LEU A 307 -15.40 -8.35 -6.83
CA LEU A 307 -14.03 -8.82 -6.70
C LEU A 307 -13.80 -9.22 -5.26
N ASN A 308 -13.33 -10.45 -5.03
CA ASN A 308 -13.07 -10.96 -3.69
C ASN A 308 -11.65 -11.52 -3.58
N MET A 309 -10.99 -11.23 -2.47
CA MET A 309 -9.63 -11.64 -2.16
C MET A 309 -9.60 -12.37 -0.82
N LEU A 310 -9.03 -13.55 -0.80
CA LEU A 310 -8.87 -14.39 0.39
C LEU A 310 -7.39 -14.76 0.56
N ILE A 311 -6.94 -14.86 1.79
CA ILE A 311 -5.60 -15.39 2.10
C ILE A 311 -5.67 -16.41 3.24
N TYR A 312 -4.91 -17.50 3.09
CA TYR A 312 -4.59 -18.43 4.16
C TYR A 312 -3.08 -18.54 4.31
N HIS A 313 -2.58 -18.14 5.47
CA HIS A 313 -1.16 -18.16 5.82
C HIS A 313 -1.00 -18.32 7.34
N PRO A 314 -1.21 -19.52 7.86
CA PRO A 314 -1.22 -19.75 9.30
C PRO A 314 0.14 -19.46 9.92
N GLY A 315 0.14 -18.76 11.06
CA GLY A 315 1.36 -18.43 11.80
C GLY A 315 2.23 -17.31 11.23
N GLU A 316 1.93 -16.83 10.02
CA GLU A 316 2.74 -15.84 9.31
C GLU A 316 1.95 -14.57 8.97
N ASP A 317 2.69 -13.50 8.64
CA ASP A 317 2.10 -12.21 8.27
C ASP A 317 1.32 -12.28 6.95
N LYS A 318 0.14 -11.67 6.93
CA LYS A 318 -0.78 -11.63 5.79
C LYS A 318 -0.96 -10.25 5.21
N SER A 319 -0.62 -9.19 5.95
CA SER A 319 -0.91 -7.81 5.57
C SER A 319 -0.26 -7.41 4.25
N ILE A 320 0.99 -7.81 3.99
CA ILE A 320 1.67 -7.52 2.74
C ILE A 320 1.01 -8.23 1.55
N PHE A 321 0.64 -9.50 1.71
CA PHE A 321 0.01 -10.29 0.65
C PHE A 321 -1.42 -9.83 0.34
N MET A 322 -2.21 -9.45 1.36
CA MET A 322 -3.53 -8.86 1.13
C MET A 322 -3.42 -7.57 0.34
N ARG A 323 -2.45 -6.71 0.66
CA ARG A 323 -2.19 -5.47 -0.07
C ARG A 323 -1.69 -5.73 -1.49
N GLN A 324 -0.91 -6.79 -1.73
CA GLN A 324 -0.53 -7.23 -3.09
C GLN A 324 -1.76 -7.69 -3.89
N MET A 325 -2.65 -8.50 -3.30
CA MET A 325 -3.89 -8.91 -3.96
C MET A 325 -4.81 -7.71 -4.26
N ASP A 326 -4.86 -6.71 -3.39
CA ASP A 326 -5.57 -5.46 -3.65
C ASP A 326 -5.01 -4.72 -4.87
N LEU A 327 -3.67 -4.72 -5.06
CA LEU A 327 -3.05 -4.15 -6.27
C LEU A 327 -3.39 -4.97 -7.54
N ILE A 328 -3.44 -6.29 -7.41
CA ILE A 328 -3.87 -7.17 -8.52
C ILE A 328 -5.33 -6.87 -8.87
N ALA A 329 -6.23 -6.85 -7.89
CA ALA A 329 -7.63 -6.50 -8.07
C ALA A 329 -7.80 -5.11 -8.68
N LYS A 330 -7.08 -4.10 -8.19
CA LYS A 330 -7.12 -2.73 -8.72
C LYS A 330 -6.57 -2.57 -10.14
N SER A 331 -5.88 -3.58 -10.66
CA SER A 331 -5.53 -3.64 -12.08
C SER A 331 -6.69 -4.05 -13.00
N PHE A 332 -7.82 -4.47 -12.43
CA PHE A 332 -9.04 -4.80 -13.15
C PHE A 332 -9.55 -3.61 -13.97
N ARG A 333 -9.97 -3.88 -15.18
CA ARG A 333 -10.58 -2.91 -16.09
C ARG A 333 -11.55 -3.60 -17.04
N VAL A 334 -12.62 -2.93 -17.35
CA VAL A 334 -13.54 -3.31 -18.42
C VAL A 334 -12.91 -2.98 -19.77
N THR A 335 -13.06 -3.85 -20.76
CA THR A 335 -12.46 -3.73 -22.10
C THR A 335 -13.48 -3.73 -23.23
N LYS A 336 -14.71 -4.12 -22.97
CA LYS A 336 -15.84 -4.02 -23.89
C LYS A 336 -16.89 -3.11 -23.30
N TRP A 337 -17.39 -2.19 -24.13
CA TRP A 337 -18.42 -1.23 -23.80
C TRP A 337 -19.73 -1.61 -24.50
N VAL A 338 -20.85 -1.40 -23.84
CA VAL A 338 -22.20 -1.58 -24.43
C VAL A 338 -22.60 -0.36 -25.23
#